data_7bb490591aa76bedf6d4a615fb7248b9
#
_entry.id   7bb490591aa76bedf6d4a615fb7248b9
#
_cell.length_a   1.000
_cell.length_b   1.000
_cell.length_c   1.000
_cell.angle_alpha   90.00
_cell.angle_beta   90.00
_cell.angle_gamma   90.00
#
_symmetry.space_group_name_H-M   'P 1'
#
loop_
_entity.id
_entity.type
_entity.pdbx_description
1 polymer ?
#
loop_
_entity_poly.entity_id
_entity_poly.type
_entity_poly.pdbx_seq_one_letter_code
_entity_poly.pdbx_strand_id
1 'polypeptide(L)'
;KKPSRLELIFLRYISCAFDKKYQELVAEGDGFEDDKDAYTMDNIFFVPEDARWNKIAEAAHTPEIGTVIDDAMRAIEEENKSLKDVLPKNYASPDLDKRVLGDVVDIFTNNIDMSKTGQDEDLFGRTYEYCIAMFAEKEGQKGGEFYTPSSVVKTLVEILKPFENCRVYDPCCGSGGMFVQSAKFIQAHSGNRNNISVYGQEANADTWKMAKMNMAIRGIEADFGLHQADTFSNDLHKTLKADFILANPPFNYHPWGQERLTEDVRWKYGVPPANNANYAWIQHMIHHLAPNGKIGLVLANGALSTQSSGEGEIRKRIIEDDLIEGIVAMPTQLFYSVTIPVTLWFISKNKKQKGKTLFIDARKMGFMVDRKHRDLSDEDIAKLADTFTAFQNGELEEVKGFCAVATTEEIAKQDYILTP
;
A
#
# COMPACT_ATOMS: atom_id res chain seq x y z
N LYS A 1 -0.64 20.71 -13.72
CA LYS A 1 -1.56 19.70 -13.15
C LYS A 1 -2.51 20.39 -12.20
N LYS A 2 -3.80 20.06 -12.23
CA LYS A 2 -4.75 20.58 -11.25
C LYS A 2 -4.45 19.98 -9.87
N PRO A 3 -4.34 20.79 -8.80
CA PRO A 3 -4.18 20.28 -7.46
C PRO A 3 -5.35 19.36 -7.09
N SER A 4 -5.08 18.29 -6.36
CA SER A 4 -6.11 17.33 -6.01
C SER A 4 -6.92 17.82 -4.81
N ARG A 5 -8.19 17.49 -4.77
CA ARG A 5 -9.06 17.78 -3.61
C ARG A 5 -8.63 17.01 -2.35
N LEU A 6 -7.90 15.92 -2.53
CA LEU A 6 -7.42 15.06 -1.45
C LEU A 6 -6.46 15.79 -0.51
N GLU A 7 -5.61 16.63 -1.06
CA GLU A 7 -4.61 17.37 -0.31
C GLU A 7 -5.24 18.46 0.57
N LEU A 8 -6.36 19.06 0.13
CA LEU A 8 -7.14 19.98 0.94
C LEU A 8 -7.86 19.26 2.10
N ILE A 9 -8.32 18.05 1.90
CA ILE A 9 -8.87 17.22 2.97
C ILE A 9 -7.80 16.94 4.02
N PHE A 10 -6.58 16.63 3.59
CA PHE A 10 -5.45 16.45 4.48
C PHE A 10 -5.14 17.70 5.30
N LEU A 11 -5.08 18.86 4.65
CA LEU A 11 -4.88 20.15 5.33
C LEU A 11 -6.00 20.44 6.35
N ARG A 12 -7.25 20.20 5.97
CA ARG A 12 -8.40 20.35 6.86
C ARG A 12 -8.27 19.49 8.12
N TYR A 13 -7.87 18.24 7.94
CA TYR A 13 -7.67 17.32 9.05
C TYR A 13 -6.53 17.73 9.97
N ILE A 14 -5.36 18.01 9.40
CA ILE A 14 -4.20 18.45 10.20
C ILE A 14 -4.59 19.63 11.09
N SER A 15 -5.25 20.62 10.50
CA SER A 15 -5.67 21.81 11.24
C SER A 15 -6.69 21.48 12.34
N CYS A 16 -7.64 20.60 12.05
CA CYS A 16 -8.64 20.20 13.03
C CYS A 16 -8.05 19.40 14.20
N ALA A 17 -7.17 18.44 13.92
CA ALA A 17 -6.49 17.67 14.95
C ALA A 17 -5.64 18.57 15.85
N PHE A 18 -4.95 19.53 15.24
CA PHE A 18 -4.19 20.54 15.97
C PHE A 18 -5.09 21.40 16.86
N ASP A 19 -6.16 21.97 16.31
CA ASP A 19 -7.08 22.87 17.04
C ASP A 19 -7.69 22.18 18.26
N LYS A 20 -8.05 20.92 18.12
CA LYS A 20 -8.58 20.13 19.23
C LYS A 20 -7.56 19.98 20.35
N LYS A 21 -6.34 19.55 20.03
CA LYS A 21 -5.25 19.41 21.01
C LYS A 21 -4.88 20.76 21.63
N TYR A 22 -4.83 21.80 20.82
CA TYR A 22 -4.58 23.16 21.31
C TYR A 22 -5.58 23.58 22.40
N GLN A 23 -6.88 23.35 22.16
CA GLN A 23 -7.91 23.69 23.14
C GLN A 23 -7.84 22.83 24.40
N GLU A 24 -7.48 21.54 24.27
CA GLU A 24 -7.23 20.66 25.42
C GLU A 24 -6.09 21.22 26.29
N LEU A 25 -4.96 21.57 25.66
CA LEU A 25 -3.80 22.12 26.36
C LEU A 25 -4.09 23.49 27.03
N VAL A 26 -4.85 24.34 26.35
CA VAL A 26 -5.30 25.62 26.94
C VAL A 26 -6.21 25.37 28.17
N ALA A 27 -7.10 24.39 28.09
CA ALA A 27 -7.98 24.04 29.20
C ALA A 27 -7.22 23.44 30.40
N GLU A 28 -6.11 22.72 30.16
CA GLU A 28 -5.22 22.22 31.22
C GLU A 28 -4.51 23.36 31.95
N GLY A 29 -4.23 24.47 31.26
CA GLY A 29 -3.70 25.71 31.87
C GLY A 29 -2.22 25.68 32.25
N ASP A 30 -1.47 24.66 31.78
CA ASP A 30 -0.05 24.47 32.08
C ASP A 30 0.90 25.21 31.10
N GLY A 31 0.35 25.88 30.08
CA GLY A 31 1.11 26.70 29.12
C GLY A 31 1.82 25.91 28.04
N PHE A 32 1.44 24.66 27.80
CA PHE A 32 2.05 23.80 26.79
C PHE A 32 1.42 23.92 25.38
N GLU A 33 0.42 24.81 25.21
CA GLU A 33 -0.26 24.98 23.93
C GLU A 33 0.64 25.47 22.78
N ASP A 34 1.77 26.09 23.09
CA ASP A 34 2.76 26.55 22.12
C ASP A 34 4.01 25.65 22.06
N ASP A 35 4.04 24.57 22.85
CA ASP A 35 5.13 23.60 22.85
C ASP A 35 4.89 22.51 21.80
N LYS A 36 5.75 22.48 20.76
CA LYS A 36 5.65 21.52 19.66
C LYS A 36 5.72 20.06 20.12
N ASP A 37 6.50 19.77 21.16
CA ASP A 37 6.68 18.42 21.68
C ASP A 37 5.36 17.86 22.26
N ALA A 38 4.49 18.71 22.81
CA ALA A 38 3.18 18.30 23.30
C ALA A 38 2.28 17.74 22.20
N TYR A 39 2.47 18.15 20.96
CA TYR A 39 1.73 17.65 19.79
C TYR A 39 2.40 16.42 19.18
N THR A 40 3.72 16.44 19.05
CA THR A 40 4.49 15.35 18.47
C THR A 40 4.34 14.05 19.26
N MET A 41 4.27 14.13 20.57
CA MET A 41 4.04 12.96 21.45
C MET A 41 2.74 12.21 21.13
N ASP A 42 1.72 12.94 20.67
CA ASP A 42 0.41 12.40 20.32
C ASP A 42 0.25 12.20 18.78
N ASN A 43 1.35 12.23 18.02
CA ASN A 43 1.35 12.15 16.55
C ASN A 43 0.50 13.22 15.87
N ILE A 44 0.43 14.42 16.45
CA ILE A 44 -0.29 15.56 15.90
C ILE A 44 0.73 16.52 15.27
N PHE A 45 0.46 16.93 14.02
CA PHE A 45 1.29 17.93 13.36
C PHE A 45 1.07 19.29 13.95
N PHE A 46 2.15 20.02 14.19
CA PHE A 46 2.07 21.40 14.65
C PHE A 46 1.63 22.32 13.50
N VAL A 47 0.59 23.12 13.71
CA VAL A 47 0.06 24.07 12.73
C VAL A 47 0.28 25.49 13.23
N PRO A 48 1.16 26.29 12.60
CA PRO A 48 1.33 27.70 12.92
C PRO A 48 0.01 28.47 12.77
N GLU A 49 -0.14 29.56 13.51
CA GLU A 49 -1.38 30.34 13.55
C GLU A 49 -1.89 30.75 12.18
N ASP A 50 -1.00 31.23 11.30
CA ASP A 50 -1.36 31.67 9.94
C ASP A 50 -1.72 30.52 8.99
N ALA A 51 -1.41 29.29 9.36
CA ALA A 51 -1.70 28.09 8.56
C ALA A 51 -2.97 27.35 9.01
N ARG A 52 -3.63 27.78 10.06
CA ARG A 52 -4.83 27.13 10.61
C ARG A 52 -6.03 27.30 9.67
N TRP A 53 -6.91 26.30 9.67
CA TRP A 53 -8.03 26.26 8.74
C TRP A 53 -8.96 27.47 8.81
N ASN A 54 -9.14 28.07 9.97
CA ASN A 54 -9.94 29.30 10.09
C ASN A 54 -9.42 30.46 9.21
N LYS A 55 -8.09 30.58 9.07
CA LYS A 55 -7.47 31.58 8.18
C LYS A 55 -7.73 31.27 6.72
N ILE A 56 -7.69 30.01 6.35
CA ILE A 56 -8.01 29.56 4.99
C ILE A 56 -9.48 29.79 4.68
N ALA A 57 -10.37 29.46 5.60
CA ALA A 57 -11.82 29.68 5.46
C ALA A 57 -12.18 31.17 5.33
N GLU A 58 -11.54 32.05 6.09
CA GLU A 58 -11.70 33.51 5.97
C GLU A 58 -11.30 34.02 4.58
N ALA A 59 -10.30 33.43 3.95
CA ALA A 59 -9.79 33.82 2.63
C ALA A 59 -10.52 33.12 1.47
N ALA A 60 -11.48 32.24 1.71
CA ALA A 60 -12.08 31.35 0.69
C ALA A 60 -12.62 32.08 -0.53
N HIS A 61 -13.22 33.25 -0.37
CA HIS A 61 -13.81 34.05 -1.45
C HIS A 61 -12.97 35.28 -1.84
N THR A 62 -11.68 35.25 -1.50
CA THR A 62 -10.71 36.29 -1.92
C THR A 62 -9.88 35.79 -3.11
N PRO A 63 -9.32 36.69 -3.91
CA PRO A 63 -8.39 36.31 -4.99
C PRO A 63 -7.11 35.61 -4.49
N GLU A 64 -6.77 35.81 -3.23
CA GLU A 64 -5.56 35.31 -2.56
C GLU A 64 -5.71 33.89 -2.01
N ILE A 65 -6.87 33.25 -2.12
CA ILE A 65 -7.12 31.93 -1.53
C ILE A 65 -6.05 30.90 -1.92
N GLY A 66 -5.61 30.88 -3.16
CA GLY A 66 -4.56 29.97 -3.62
C GLY A 66 -3.22 30.21 -2.93
N THR A 67 -2.83 31.47 -2.79
CA THR A 67 -1.61 31.88 -2.10
C THR A 67 -1.68 31.55 -0.60
N VAL A 68 -2.83 31.79 0.02
CA VAL A 68 -3.06 31.47 1.45
C VAL A 68 -2.88 29.96 1.70
N ILE A 69 -3.40 29.11 0.83
CA ILE A 69 -3.24 27.66 0.92
C ILE A 69 -1.77 27.25 0.73
N ASP A 70 -1.11 27.77 -0.30
CA ASP A 70 0.30 27.47 -0.55
C ASP A 70 1.21 27.88 0.60
N ASP A 71 0.96 29.04 1.19
CA ASP A 71 1.71 29.54 2.35
C ASP A 71 1.45 28.70 3.60
N ALA A 72 0.21 28.25 3.79
CA ALA A 72 -0.13 27.32 4.87
C ALA A 72 0.60 25.98 4.71
N MET A 73 0.64 25.42 3.51
CA MET A 73 1.39 24.19 3.22
C MET A 73 2.88 24.34 3.53
N ARG A 74 3.51 25.44 3.12
CA ARG A 74 4.92 25.74 3.44
C ARG A 74 5.16 25.84 4.93
N ALA A 75 4.34 26.58 5.65
CA ALA A 75 4.47 26.77 7.08
C ALA A 75 4.35 25.46 7.86
N ILE A 76 3.43 24.59 7.46
CA ILE A 76 3.27 23.25 8.06
C ILE A 76 4.49 22.37 7.80
N GLU A 77 5.04 22.38 6.58
CA GLU A 77 6.25 21.63 6.27
C GLU A 77 7.48 22.09 7.05
N GLU A 78 7.64 23.40 7.25
CA GLU A 78 8.75 23.97 8.02
C GLU A 78 8.74 23.50 9.48
N GLU A 79 7.56 23.33 10.04
CA GLU A 79 7.38 22.91 11.43
C GLU A 79 7.40 21.38 11.62
N ASN A 80 7.20 20.61 10.53
CA ASN A 80 7.06 19.16 10.58
C ASN A 80 7.99 18.47 9.57
N LYS A 81 9.13 18.00 10.05
CA LYS A 81 10.19 17.41 9.21
C LYS A 81 9.71 16.22 8.36
N SER A 82 8.77 15.41 8.88
CA SER A 82 8.21 14.27 8.16
C SER A 82 7.41 14.65 6.92
N LEU A 83 6.93 15.90 6.85
CA LEU A 83 6.17 16.44 5.72
C LEU A 83 7.02 17.26 4.75
N LYS A 84 8.33 17.34 4.95
CA LYS A 84 9.21 18.14 4.09
C LYS A 84 9.09 17.73 2.63
N ASP A 85 8.84 18.71 1.75
CA ASP A 85 8.67 18.55 0.31
C ASP A 85 7.53 17.61 -0.13
N VAL A 86 6.60 17.31 0.78
CA VAL A 86 5.48 16.40 0.55
C VAL A 86 4.22 17.13 0.13
N LEU A 87 3.91 18.27 0.79
CA LEU A 87 2.67 18.99 0.56
C LEU A 87 2.71 19.78 -0.76
N PRO A 88 1.61 19.80 -1.54
CA PRO A 88 1.57 20.55 -2.79
C PRO A 88 1.53 22.07 -2.54
N LYS A 89 2.13 22.84 -3.45
CA LYS A 89 2.23 24.29 -3.38
C LYS A 89 1.93 24.91 -4.74
N ASN A 90 0.80 24.51 -5.33
CA ASN A 90 0.40 24.94 -6.69
C ASN A 90 -1.03 25.47 -6.76
N TYR A 91 -1.62 25.83 -5.61
CA TYR A 91 -2.98 26.38 -5.55
C TYR A 91 -3.04 27.83 -6.01
N ALA A 92 -1.91 28.55 -5.99
CA ALA A 92 -1.81 29.90 -6.55
C ALA A 92 -1.72 29.94 -8.07
N SER A 93 -1.64 28.80 -8.75
CA SER A 93 -1.54 28.70 -10.21
C SER A 93 -2.65 29.50 -10.89
N PRO A 94 -2.33 30.29 -11.96
CA PRO A 94 -3.34 31.01 -12.74
C PRO A 94 -4.36 30.09 -13.42
N ASP A 95 -3.98 28.84 -13.71
CA ASP A 95 -4.84 27.86 -14.34
C ASP A 95 -5.94 27.30 -13.43
N LEU A 96 -5.87 27.62 -12.14
CA LEU A 96 -6.84 27.17 -11.13
C LEU A 96 -7.89 28.25 -10.90
N ASP A 97 -9.16 27.91 -11.12
CA ASP A 97 -10.27 28.80 -10.83
C ASP A 97 -10.42 29.01 -9.30
N LYS A 98 -10.17 30.26 -8.87
CA LYS A 98 -10.20 30.63 -7.44
C LYS A 98 -11.60 30.57 -6.83
N ARG A 99 -12.66 30.74 -7.64
CA ARG A 99 -14.04 30.59 -7.16
C ARG A 99 -14.32 29.11 -6.81
N VAL A 100 -13.96 28.21 -7.73
CA VAL A 100 -14.11 26.77 -7.49
C VAL A 100 -13.31 26.35 -6.27
N LEU A 101 -12.11 26.88 -6.08
CA LEU A 101 -11.28 26.61 -4.92
C LEU A 101 -11.96 27.10 -3.62
N GLY A 102 -12.50 28.31 -3.62
CA GLY A 102 -13.27 28.86 -2.50
C GLY A 102 -14.49 28.02 -2.14
N ASP A 103 -15.26 27.58 -3.14
CA ASP A 103 -16.41 26.71 -2.96
C ASP A 103 -16.01 25.36 -2.33
N VAL A 104 -14.89 24.77 -2.75
CA VAL A 104 -14.36 23.53 -2.14
C VAL A 104 -13.96 23.76 -0.68
N VAL A 105 -13.33 24.89 -0.37
CA VAL A 105 -12.98 25.26 1.01
C VAL A 105 -14.25 25.38 1.87
N ASP A 106 -15.29 26.02 1.36
CA ASP A 106 -16.57 26.11 2.06
C ASP A 106 -17.24 24.77 2.31
N ILE A 107 -17.21 23.87 1.31
CA ILE A 107 -17.74 22.52 1.47
C ILE A 107 -16.99 21.78 2.59
N PHE A 108 -15.68 21.87 2.62
CA PHE A 108 -14.88 21.20 3.66
C PHE A 108 -15.06 21.85 5.03
N THR A 109 -15.29 23.14 5.08
CA THR A 109 -15.56 23.85 6.33
C THR A 109 -16.90 23.46 6.93
N ASN A 110 -17.96 23.42 6.11
CA ASN A 110 -19.34 23.33 6.58
C ASN A 110 -19.91 21.90 6.60
N ASN A 111 -19.44 21.01 5.71
CA ASN A 111 -20.06 19.70 5.50
C ASN A 111 -19.22 18.54 6.05
N ILE A 112 -17.97 18.77 6.44
CA ILE A 112 -17.14 17.77 7.09
C ILE A 112 -17.15 18.06 8.59
N ASP A 113 -17.93 17.25 9.32
CA ASP A 113 -17.96 17.32 10.79
C ASP A 113 -16.72 16.64 11.35
N MET A 114 -15.72 17.44 11.66
CA MET A 114 -14.46 16.99 12.23
C MET A 114 -14.52 16.85 13.77
N SER A 115 -15.62 17.25 14.41
CA SER A 115 -15.78 17.15 15.88
C SER A 115 -15.87 15.68 16.34
N LYS A 116 -16.32 14.78 15.46
CA LYS A 116 -16.43 13.34 15.72
C LYS A 116 -15.14 12.57 15.46
N THR A 117 -14.16 13.16 14.77
CA THR A 117 -12.88 12.50 14.43
C THR A 117 -11.98 12.26 15.62
N GLY A 118 -12.20 12.92 16.73
CA GLY A 118 -11.35 12.83 17.91
C GLY A 118 -11.62 11.64 18.84
N GLN A 119 -12.65 10.82 18.55
CA GLN A 119 -12.93 9.61 19.33
C GLN A 119 -12.57 8.31 18.56
N ASP A 120 -12.30 8.44 17.26
CA ASP A 120 -12.00 7.31 16.39
C ASP A 120 -10.82 7.70 15.48
N GLU A 121 -9.60 7.43 15.95
CA GLU A 121 -8.36 7.64 15.18
C GLU A 121 -8.40 6.94 13.82
N ASP A 122 -9.22 5.88 13.69
CA ASP A 122 -9.39 5.12 12.46
C ASP A 122 -10.41 5.76 11.48
N LEU A 123 -11.33 6.59 11.95
CA LEU A 123 -12.35 7.18 11.07
C LEU A 123 -11.73 8.09 10.00
N PHE A 124 -10.72 8.88 10.36
CA PHE A 124 -10.02 9.71 9.39
C PHE A 124 -9.17 8.87 8.44
N GLY A 125 -8.46 7.90 8.96
CA GLY A 125 -7.72 6.94 8.14
C GLY A 125 -8.62 6.28 7.11
N ARG A 126 -9.81 5.82 7.48
CA ARG A 126 -10.83 5.25 6.58
C ARG A 126 -11.35 6.25 5.56
N THR A 127 -11.63 7.48 5.99
CA THR A 127 -12.07 8.55 5.07
C THR A 127 -10.97 8.88 4.06
N TYR A 128 -9.73 8.94 4.50
CA TYR A 128 -8.59 9.18 3.63
C TYR A 128 -8.38 8.02 2.65
N GLU A 129 -8.46 6.78 3.09
CA GLU A 129 -8.43 5.59 2.22
C GLU A 129 -9.56 5.60 1.19
N TYR A 130 -10.77 5.95 1.59
CA TYR A 130 -11.89 6.09 0.68
C TYR A 130 -11.63 7.16 -0.39
N CYS A 131 -11.11 8.31 0.00
CA CYS A 131 -10.73 9.38 -0.94
C CYS A 131 -9.61 8.93 -1.89
N ILE A 132 -8.61 8.21 -1.40
CA ILE A 132 -7.54 7.62 -2.23
C ILE A 132 -8.14 6.62 -3.22
N ALA A 133 -9.01 5.72 -2.79
CA ALA A 133 -9.66 4.74 -3.64
C ALA A 133 -10.49 5.40 -4.76
N MET A 134 -11.29 6.41 -4.42
CA MET A 134 -12.07 7.18 -5.38
C MET A 134 -11.21 7.97 -6.37
N PHE A 135 -10.06 8.45 -5.93
CA PHE A 135 -9.10 9.15 -6.78
C PHE A 135 -8.41 8.17 -7.74
N ALA A 136 -7.95 7.03 -7.22
CA ALA A 136 -7.33 5.98 -8.02
C ALA A 136 -8.28 5.39 -9.06
N GLU A 137 -9.58 5.24 -8.76
CA GLU A 137 -10.58 4.83 -9.72
C GLU A 137 -10.68 5.79 -10.92
N LYS A 138 -10.61 7.09 -10.65
CA LYS A 138 -10.66 8.12 -11.70
C LYS A 138 -9.37 8.27 -12.49
N GLU A 139 -8.22 8.09 -11.87
CA GLU A 139 -6.91 8.16 -12.53
C GLU A 139 -6.46 6.83 -13.13
N GLY A 140 -6.84 5.71 -12.54
CA GLY A 140 -6.53 4.36 -13.03
C GLY A 140 -7.04 4.07 -14.44
N GLN A 141 -8.06 4.81 -14.90
CA GLN A 141 -8.49 4.80 -16.31
C GLN A 141 -7.45 5.42 -17.27
N LYS A 142 -6.43 6.12 -16.76
CA LYS A 142 -5.42 6.82 -17.56
C LYS A 142 -3.98 6.32 -17.42
N GLY A 143 -3.65 5.50 -16.42
CA GLY A 143 -2.26 5.19 -16.11
C GLY A 143 -1.91 3.76 -15.71
N GLY A 144 -2.85 2.84 -15.58
CA GLY A 144 -2.56 1.44 -15.23
C GLY A 144 -2.13 1.20 -13.77
N GLU A 145 -2.24 2.20 -12.92
CA GLU A 145 -2.01 2.07 -11.48
C GLU A 145 -3.28 1.56 -10.81
N PHE A 146 -3.22 0.37 -10.23
CA PHE A 146 -4.38 -0.26 -9.58
C PHE A 146 -4.31 -0.08 -8.08
N TYR A 147 -5.33 0.58 -7.53
CA TYR A 147 -5.54 0.56 -6.09
C TYR A 147 -5.86 -0.87 -5.64
N THR A 148 -5.12 -1.38 -4.67
CA THR A 148 -5.37 -2.71 -4.12
C THR A 148 -6.50 -2.64 -3.10
N PRO A 149 -7.61 -3.37 -3.29
CA PRO A 149 -8.70 -3.40 -2.33
C PRO A 149 -8.22 -3.83 -0.94
N SER A 150 -8.73 -3.18 0.10
CA SER A 150 -8.31 -3.44 1.47
C SER A 150 -8.51 -4.89 1.91
N SER A 151 -9.55 -5.56 1.41
CA SER A 151 -9.80 -6.99 1.68
C SER A 151 -8.72 -7.91 1.10
N VAL A 152 -8.18 -7.58 -0.08
CA VAL A 152 -7.06 -8.33 -0.67
C VAL A 152 -5.79 -8.12 0.13
N VAL A 153 -5.48 -6.89 0.51
CA VAL A 153 -4.33 -6.57 1.36
C VAL A 153 -4.45 -7.27 2.72
N LYS A 154 -5.63 -7.22 3.31
CA LYS A 154 -5.90 -7.89 4.59
C LYS A 154 -5.72 -9.41 4.48
N THR A 155 -6.13 -10.02 3.37
CA THR A 155 -5.88 -11.45 3.10
C THR A 155 -4.40 -11.78 3.10
N LEU A 156 -3.58 -10.98 2.39
CA LEU A 156 -2.12 -11.15 2.37
C LEU A 156 -1.53 -11.06 3.78
N VAL A 157 -1.91 -10.06 4.54
CA VAL A 157 -1.40 -9.79 5.89
C VAL A 157 -1.82 -10.88 6.88
N GLU A 158 -3.07 -11.33 6.84
CA GLU A 158 -3.57 -12.40 7.71
C GLU A 158 -2.88 -13.76 7.44
N ILE A 159 -2.47 -14.01 6.20
CA ILE A 159 -1.70 -15.21 5.85
C ILE A 159 -0.24 -15.06 6.27
N LEU A 160 0.39 -13.92 5.98
CA LEU A 160 1.82 -13.68 6.26
C LEU A 160 2.11 -13.49 7.74
N LYS A 161 1.20 -12.88 8.49
CA LYS A 161 1.30 -12.60 9.93
C LYS A 161 2.57 -11.84 10.31
N PRO A 162 2.71 -10.56 9.86
CA PRO A 162 3.83 -9.75 10.25
C PRO A 162 3.90 -9.61 11.78
N PHE A 163 5.10 -9.59 12.32
CA PHE A 163 5.35 -9.55 13.74
C PHE A 163 5.99 -8.22 14.17
N GLU A 164 5.94 -7.96 15.45
CA GLU A 164 6.52 -6.76 16.05
C GLU A 164 8.02 -6.64 15.74
N ASN A 165 8.47 -5.43 15.41
CA ASN A 165 9.83 -5.09 14.99
C ASN A 165 10.29 -5.70 13.66
N CYS A 166 9.38 -6.19 12.83
CA CYS A 166 9.71 -6.68 11.50
C CYS A 166 10.00 -5.54 10.51
N ARG A 167 10.74 -5.87 9.46
CA ARG A 167 10.94 -5.03 8.30
C ARG A 167 9.97 -5.43 7.20
N VAL A 168 9.14 -4.50 6.76
CA VAL A 168 8.16 -4.68 5.68
C VAL A 168 8.55 -3.81 4.49
N TYR A 169 8.58 -4.40 3.31
CA TYR A 169 8.96 -3.74 2.07
C TYR A 169 7.88 -3.91 1.01
N ASP A 170 7.62 -2.83 0.27
CA ASP A 170 6.79 -2.83 -0.94
C ASP A 170 7.53 -2.06 -2.05
N PRO A 171 8.03 -2.75 -3.10
CA PRO A 171 8.81 -2.13 -4.18
C PRO A 171 7.98 -1.30 -5.17
N CYS A 172 6.67 -1.33 -5.07
CA CYS A 172 5.71 -0.59 -5.89
C CYS A 172 4.53 -0.14 -5.02
N CYS A 173 4.85 0.63 -3.97
CA CYS A 173 4.00 0.79 -2.79
C CYS A 173 2.70 1.57 -3.04
N GLY A 174 2.57 2.26 -4.16
CA GLY A 174 1.38 3.07 -4.41
C GLY A 174 1.11 4.04 -3.25
N SER A 175 -0.09 4.04 -2.74
CA SER A 175 -0.48 4.86 -1.58
C SER A 175 -0.05 4.30 -0.21
N GLY A 176 0.62 3.16 -0.17
CA GLY A 176 1.09 2.55 1.08
C GLY A 176 0.08 1.64 1.79
N GLY A 177 -0.94 1.16 1.10
CA GLY A 177 -1.99 0.31 1.68
C GLY A 177 -1.48 -0.98 2.34
N MET A 178 -0.42 -1.59 1.79
CA MET A 178 0.22 -2.78 2.37
C MET A 178 0.77 -2.51 3.77
N PHE A 179 1.37 -1.34 3.98
CA PHE A 179 1.93 -0.94 5.27
C PHE A 179 0.86 -0.65 6.31
N VAL A 180 -0.23 -0.01 5.89
CA VAL A 180 -1.37 0.28 6.77
C VAL A 180 -1.95 -1.00 7.35
N GLN A 181 -2.23 -1.99 6.53
CA GLN A 181 -2.80 -3.25 6.98
C GLN A 181 -1.81 -4.06 7.83
N SER A 182 -0.52 -4.03 7.49
CA SER A 182 0.52 -4.67 8.31
C SER A 182 0.61 -4.05 9.70
N ALA A 183 0.58 -2.72 9.80
CA ALA A 183 0.57 -2.02 11.09
C ALA A 183 -0.69 -2.31 11.91
N LYS A 184 -1.85 -2.36 11.28
CA LYS A 184 -3.13 -2.75 11.93
C LYS A 184 -3.08 -4.17 12.48
N PHE A 185 -2.51 -5.11 11.73
CA PHE A 185 -2.35 -6.50 12.18
C PHE A 185 -1.46 -6.59 13.43
N ILE A 186 -0.31 -5.90 13.42
CA ILE A 186 0.60 -5.86 14.58
C ILE A 186 -0.10 -5.22 15.78
N GLN A 187 -0.81 -4.13 15.59
CA GLN A 187 -1.58 -3.49 16.66
C GLN A 187 -2.61 -4.43 17.28
N ALA A 188 -3.33 -5.20 16.47
CA ALA A 188 -4.34 -6.14 16.95
C ALA A 188 -3.75 -7.31 17.75
N HIS A 189 -2.50 -7.70 17.49
CA HIS A 189 -1.86 -8.89 18.09
C HIS A 189 -0.83 -8.57 19.18
N SER A 190 -0.15 -7.41 19.08
CA SER A 190 0.89 -7.00 20.05
C SER A 190 0.61 -5.67 20.75
N GLY A 191 -0.41 -4.96 20.31
CA GLY A 191 -0.84 -3.69 20.89
C GLY A 191 -0.06 -2.44 20.47
N ASN A 192 1.01 -2.57 19.65
CA ASN A 192 1.81 -1.43 19.22
C ASN A 192 2.04 -1.39 17.71
N ARG A 193 1.22 -0.60 17.01
CA ARG A 193 1.29 -0.41 15.55
C ARG A 193 2.57 0.24 15.04
N ASN A 194 3.31 0.92 15.93
CA ASN A 194 4.52 1.65 15.56
C ASN A 194 5.78 0.76 15.58
N ASN A 195 5.68 -0.46 16.07
CA ASN A 195 6.79 -1.42 16.09
C ASN A 195 6.91 -2.14 14.74
N ILE A 196 7.11 -1.37 13.67
CA ILE A 196 7.31 -1.84 12.32
C ILE A 196 8.30 -0.92 11.61
N SER A 197 9.20 -1.48 10.83
CA SER A 197 10.09 -0.73 9.94
C SER A 197 9.60 -0.87 8.50
N VAL A 198 9.15 0.24 7.93
CA VAL A 198 8.50 0.28 6.61
C VAL A 198 9.48 0.85 5.58
N TYR A 199 9.63 0.12 4.48
CA TYR A 199 10.42 0.52 3.32
C TYR A 199 9.55 0.44 2.07
N GLY A 200 9.52 1.50 1.30
CA GLY A 200 8.74 1.56 0.08
C GLY A 200 9.49 2.21 -1.07
N GLN A 201 9.00 1.97 -2.27
CA GLN A 201 9.45 2.65 -3.47
C GLN A 201 8.28 2.83 -4.42
N GLU A 202 8.22 4.00 -5.06
CA GLU A 202 7.16 4.39 -5.99
C GLU A 202 7.75 5.26 -7.10
N ALA A 203 7.41 4.96 -8.34
CA ALA A 203 7.92 5.68 -9.51
C ALA A 203 7.17 6.99 -9.79
N ASN A 204 5.90 7.07 -9.42
CA ASN A 204 5.07 8.26 -9.65
C ASN A 204 5.25 9.27 -8.51
N ALA A 205 5.62 10.52 -8.86
CA ALA A 205 5.89 11.56 -7.88
C ALA A 205 4.68 11.92 -7.01
N ASP A 206 3.49 11.99 -7.60
CA ASP A 206 2.28 12.36 -6.87
C ASP A 206 1.84 11.22 -5.94
N THR A 207 1.92 9.99 -6.42
CA THR A 207 1.63 8.79 -5.63
C THR A 207 2.64 8.60 -4.48
N TRP A 208 3.92 8.87 -4.73
CA TRP A 208 4.96 8.86 -3.71
C TRP A 208 4.67 9.85 -2.56
N LYS A 209 4.26 11.08 -2.90
CA LYS A 209 3.84 12.07 -1.90
C LYS A 209 2.58 11.62 -1.13
N MET A 210 1.63 11.02 -1.83
CA MET A 210 0.42 10.47 -1.23
C MET A 210 0.74 9.35 -0.23
N ALA A 211 1.67 8.46 -0.55
CA ALA A 211 2.12 7.43 0.38
C ALA A 211 2.75 8.04 1.64
N LYS A 212 3.58 9.06 1.49
CA LYS A 212 4.17 9.78 2.63
C LYS A 212 3.10 10.42 3.51
N MET A 213 2.12 11.09 2.93
CA MET A 213 1.00 11.67 3.67
C MET A 213 0.20 10.59 4.40
N ASN A 214 -0.07 9.46 3.76
CA ASN A 214 -0.81 8.36 4.36
C ASN A 214 -0.10 7.78 5.59
N MET A 215 1.20 7.56 5.50
CA MET A 215 2.00 7.09 6.64
C MET A 215 2.06 8.11 7.77
N ALA A 216 2.25 9.38 7.43
CA ALA A 216 2.30 10.48 8.40
C ALA A 216 1.00 10.61 9.21
N ILE A 217 -0.17 10.55 8.55
CA ILE A 217 -1.49 10.57 9.21
C ILE A 217 -1.63 9.46 10.25
N ARG A 218 -1.08 8.29 9.95
CA ARG A 218 -1.22 7.10 10.81
C ARG A 218 -0.11 6.96 11.83
N GLY A 219 0.82 7.93 11.87
CA GLY A 219 1.98 7.88 12.75
C GLY A 219 2.92 6.72 12.46
N ILE A 220 2.94 6.23 11.23
CA ILE A 220 3.83 5.16 10.78
C ILE A 220 5.08 5.79 10.19
N GLU A 221 6.23 5.50 10.78
CA GLU A 221 7.53 5.89 10.24
C GLU A 221 7.88 5.02 9.04
N ALA A 222 8.24 5.65 7.91
CA ALA A 222 8.52 4.95 6.66
C ALA A 222 9.71 5.54 5.93
N ASP A 223 10.52 4.68 5.34
CA ASP A 223 11.60 5.04 4.41
C ASP A 223 11.13 4.78 2.97
N PHE A 224 10.81 5.85 2.25
CA PHE A 224 10.46 5.82 0.82
C PHE A 224 11.60 6.27 -0.09
N GLY A 225 12.84 6.34 0.43
CA GLY A 225 13.96 6.94 -0.27
C GLY A 225 13.88 8.47 -0.31
N LEU A 226 14.87 9.09 -0.94
CA LEU A 226 14.98 10.54 -1.02
C LEU A 226 14.01 11.16 -2.06
N HIS A 227 13.57 10.37 -3.02
CA HIS A 227 12.69 10.78 -4.12
C HIS A 227 11.97 9.57 -4.71
N GLN A 228 10.97 9.84 -5.56
CA GLN A 228 10.37 8.80 -6.39
C GLN A 228 11.41 8.20 -7.35
N ALA A 229 11.34 6.89 -7.59
CA ALA A 229 12.21 6.24 -8.54
C ALA A 229 11.59 4.92 -9.04
N ASP A 230 11.93 4.56 -10.26
CA ASP A 230 11.65 3.24 -10.83
C ASP A 230 12.49 2.17 -10.14
N THR A 231 11.85 1.13 -9.66
CA THR A 231 12.46 0.08 -8.86
C THR A 231 13.51 -0.73 -9.62
N PHE A 232 13.35 -0.90 -10.92
CA PHE A 232 14.30 -1.68 -11.71
C PHE A 232 15.54 -0.87 -12.06
N SER A 233 15.37 0.33 -12.56
CA SER A 233 16.49 1.20 -13.01
C SER A 233 17.20 1.91 -11.87
N ASN A 234 16.53 2.14 -10.74
CA ASN A 234 17.08 2.86 -9.60
C ASN A 234 16.53 2.31 -8.28
N ASP A 235 17.06 1.17 -7.86
CA ASP A 235 16.73 0.58 -6.57
C ASP A 235 17.28 1.45 -5.42
N LEU A 236 16.39 2.09 -4.69
CA LEU A 236 16.75 2.98 -3.57
C LEU A 236 17.10 2.24 -2.27
N HIS A 237 16.80 0.93 -2.22
CA HIS A 237 17.00 0.09 -1.02
C HIS A 237 17.92 -1.10 -1.31
N LYS A 238 19.00 -0.90 -2.03
CA LYS A 238 19.88 -1.96 -2.58
C LYS A 238 20.32 -3.02 -1.57
N THR A 239 20.55 -2.63 -0.32
CA THR A 239 21.05 -3.52 0.73
C THR A 239 19.96 -4.09 1.64
N LEU A 240 18.72 -3.67 1.44
CA LEU A 240 17.61 -4.11 2.26
C LEU A 240 17.37 -5.61 2.12
N LYS A 241 17.24 -6.29 3.27
CA LYS A 241 16.71 -7.65 3.40
C LYS A 241 15.50 -7.58 4.33
N ALA A 242 14.31 -7.72 3.77
CA ALA A 242 13.06 -7.57 4.48
C ALA A 242 12.54 -8.90 5.03
N ASP A 243 11.86 -8.84 6.17
CA ASP A 243 11.17 -9.99 6.75
C ASP A 243 9.88 -10.32 6.00
N PHE A 244 9.18 -9.28 5.53
CA PHE A 244 7.98 -9.39 4.72
C PHE A 244 8.03 -8.44 3.54
N ILE A 245 7.65 -8.95 2.38
CA ILE A 245 7.47 -8.15 1.17
C ILE A 245 6.05 -8.38 0.67
N LEU A 246 5.28 -7.30 0.58
CA LEU A 246 3.91 -7.33 0.09
C LEU A 246 3.81 -6.38 -1.10
N ALA A 247 3.29 -6.87 -2.22
CA ALA A 247 3.22 -6.05 -3.42
C ALA A 247 2.05 -6.41 -4.34
N ASN A 248 1.53 -5.39 -5.00
CA ASN A 248 0.63 -5.51 -6.15
C ASN A 248 1.25 -4.73 -7.31
N PRO A 249 2.23 -5.33 -8.03
CA PRO A 249 2.92 -4.65 -9.12
C PRO A 249 1.99 -4.46 -10.32
N PRO A 250 2.32 -3.50 -11.22
CA PRO A 250 1.61 -3.35 -12.49
C PRO A 250 1.68 -4.66 -13.29
N PHE A 251 0.51 -5.19 -13.69
CA PHE A 251 0.44 -6.46 -14.42
C PHE A 251 0.97 -6.32 -15.85
N ASN A 252 1.81 -7.26 -16.28
CA ASN A 252 2.34 -7.32 -17.62
C ASN A 252 3.03 -6.01 -18.06
N TYR A 253 3.67 -5.32 -17.12
CA TYR A 253 4.32 -4.04 -17.33
C TYR A 253 5.46 -4.13 -18.36
N HIS A 254 5.46 -3.23 -19.32
CA HIS A 254 6.51 -3.09 -20.34
C HIS A 254 6.40 -1.70 -21.05
N PRO A 255 7.52 -1.18 -21.55
CA PRO A 255 8.90 -1.62 -21.34
C PRO A 255 9.38 -1.30 -19.91
N TRP A 256 10.18 -2.18 -19.32
CA TRP A 256 10.69 -1.98 -17.95
C TRP A 256 12.22 -1.74 -17.90
N GLY A 257 12.87 -1.61 -19.06
CA GLY A 257 14.30 -1.29 -19.15
C GLY A 257 15.22 -2.50 -19.13
N GLN A 258 14.72 -3.69 -19.49
CA GLN A 258 15.48 -4.96 -19.49
C GLN A 258 16.85 -4.84 -20.19
N GLU A 259 16.93 -4.12 -21.30
CA GLU A 259 18.14 -3.98 -22.11
C GLU A 259 19.33 -3.37 -21.35
N ARG A 260 19.07 -2.61 -20.29
CA ARG A 260 20.10 -1.98 -19.45
C ARG A 260 20.46 -2.82 -18.22
N LEU A 261 19.73 -3.92 -17.98
CA LEU A 261 19.77 -4.69 -16.75
C LEU A 261 20.07 -6.18 -16.97
N THR A 262 20.57 -6.58 -18.15
CA THR A 262 20.81 -7.98 -18.49
C THR A 262 21.83 -8.66 -17.57
N GLU A 263 22.75 -7.92 -16.97
CA GLU A 263 23.78 -8.40 -16.03
C GLU A 263 23.45 -8.10 -14.56
N ASP A 264 22.19 -7.75 -14.26
CA ASP A 264 21.81 -7.39 -12.90
C ASP A 264 21.84 -8.59 -11.96
N VAL A 265 22.36 -8.40 -10.76
CA VAL A 265 22.51 -9.45 -9.73
C VAL A 265 21.18 -10.03 -9.24
N ARG A 266 20.07 -9.32 -9.45
CA ARG A 266 18.73 -9.78 -9.04
C ARG A 266 18.22 -10.97 -9.86
N TRP A 267 18.74 -11.18 -11.07
CA TRP A 267 18.25 -12.21 -12.00
C TRP A 267 18.86 -13.58 -11.75
N LYS A 268 18.84 -14.04 -10.51
CA LYS A 268 19.37 -15.34 -10.11
C LYS A 268 18.77 -16.52 -10.88
N TYR A 269 17.51 -16.43 -11.25
CA TYR A 269 16.76 -17.51 -11.92
C TYR A 269 16.65 -17.33 -13.44
N GLY A 270 17.26 -16.31 -13.97
CA GLY A 270 17.27 -15.96 -15.38
C GLY A 270 16.82 -14.53 -15.63
N VAL A 271 17.30 -13.96 -16.73
CA VAL A 271 16.94 -12.59 -17.13
C VAL A 271 15.47 -12.56 -17.56
N PRO A 272 14.63 -11.73 -16.91
CA PRO A 272 13.23 -11.61 -17.30
C PRO A 272 13.08 -11.03 -18.72
N PRO A 273 12.02 -11.38 -19.47
CA PRO A 273 11.84 -10.89 -20.82
C PRO A 273 11.55 -9.36 -20.86
N ALA A 274 11.98 -8.70 -21.93
CA ALA A 274 11.79 -7.26 -22.12
C ALA A 274 10.30 -6.86 -22.22
N ASN A 275 9.46 -7.77 -22.68
CA ASN A 275 8.04 -7.52 -22.94
C ASN A 275 7.11 -7.80 -21.75
N ASN A 276 7.65 -8.22 -20.60
CA ASN A 276 6.86 -8.49 -19.39
C ASN A 276 7.73 -8.47 -18.13
N ALA A 277 7.36 -7.62 -17.17
CA ALA A 277 8.08 -7.43 -15.93
C ALA A 277 7.65 -8.37 -14.78
N ASN A 278 6.66 -9.25 -14.95
CA ASN A 278 6.13 -10.08 -13.86
C ASN A 278 7.24 -10.83 -13.12
N TYR A 279 8.13 -11.52 -13.84
CA TYR A 279 9.26 -12.25 -13.26
C TYR A 279 10.44 -11.35 -12.87
N ALA A 280 10.49 -10.13 -13.34
CA ALA A 280 11.41 -9.12 -12.80
C ALA A 280 10.97 -8.68 -11.39
N TRP A 281 9.69 -8.43 -11.18
CA TRP A 281 9.13 -8.14 -9.84
C TRP A 281 9.36 -9.30 -8.87
N ILE A 282 9.04 -10.52 -9.26
CA ILE A 282 9.25 -11.71 -8.42
C ILE A 282 10.72 -11.84 -8.00
N GLN A 283 11.65 -11.75 -8.94
CA GLN A 283 13.08 -11.92 -8.64
C GLN A 283 13.65 -10.73 -7.84
N HIS A 284 13.19 -9.51 -8.10
CA HIS A 284 13.54 -8.34 -7.28
C HIS A 284 13.14 -8.58 -5.81
N MET A 285 11.93 -9.05 -5.58
CA MET A 285 11.46 -9.33 -4.21
C MET A 285 12.23 -10.48 -3.56
N ILE A 286 12.51 -11.56 -4.26
CA ILE A 286 13.32 -12.67 -3.73
C ILE A 286 14.72 -12.18 -3.37
N HIS A 287 15.32 -11.31 -4.19
CA HIS A 287 16.62 -10.70 -3.91
C HIS A 287 16.62 -9.89 -2.61
N HIS A 288 15.55 -9.18 -2.33
CA HIS A 288 15.39 -8.35 -1.12
C HIS A 288 14.83 -9.10 0.08
N LEU A 289 14.65 -10.40 0.00
CA LEU A 289 14.08 -11.19 1.07
C LEU A 289 15.13 -11.66 2.06
N ALA A 290 14.88 -11.47 3.36
CA ALA A 290 15.70 -12.01 4.44
C ALA A 290 15.67 -13.56 4.44
N PRO A 291 16.64 -14.25 5.09
CA PRO A 291 16.71 -15.72 5.07
C PRO A 291 15.46 -16.47 5.53
N ASN A 292 14.70 -15.89 6.47
CA ASN A 292 13.42 -16.42 6.94
C ASN A 292 12.22 -15.59 6.44
N GLY A 293 12.45 -14.77 5.43
CA GLY A 293 11.46 -13.84 4.92
C GLY A 293 10.38 -14.51 4.08
N LYS A 294 9.27 -13.79 3.95
CA LYS A 294 8.08 -14.21 3.20
C LYS A 294 7.57 -13.08 2.30
N ILE A 295 7.07 -13.48 1.14
CA ILE A 295 6.46 -12.57 0.16
C ILE A 295 4.99 -12.91 0.01
N GLY A 296 4.14 -11.88 -0.04
CA GLY A 296 2.77 -11.94 -0.51
C GLY A 296 2.61 -11.04 -1.74
N LEU A 297 2.28 -11.62 -2.87
CA LEU A 297 2.32 -10.96 -4.17
C LEU A 297 1.00 -11.16 -4.92
N VAL A 298 0.49 -10.10 -5.53
CA VAL A 298 -0.69 -10.14 -6.41
C VAL A 298 -0.22 -10.10 -7.86
N LEU A 299 -0.61 -11.09 -8.66
CA LEU A 299 -0.34 -11.12 -10.10
C LEU A 299 -1.56 -11.58 -10.89
N ALA A 300 -1.62 -11.20 -12.16
CA ALA A 300 -2.57 -11.76 -13.11
C ALA A 300 -2.28 -13.25 -13.36
N ASN A 301 -3.32 -14.03 -13.65
CA ASN A 301 -3.24 -15.48 -13.80
C ASN A 301 -2.25 -15.96 -14.87
N GLY A 302 -1.98 -15.16 -15.89
CA GLY A 302 -1.04 -15.52 -16.96
C GLY A 302 0.36 -15.90 -16.48
N ALA A 303 0.82 -15.31 -15.36
CA ALA A 303 2.12 -15.61 -14.77
C ALA A 303 2.24 -17.07 -14.27
N LEU A 304 1.12 -17.71 -13.93
CA LEU A 304 1.10 -19.08 -13.42
C LEU A 304 1.47 -20.13 -14.47
N SER A 305 1.21 -19.86 -15.75
CA SER A 305 1.27 -20.86 -16.82
C SER A 305 2.08 -20.42 -18.04
N THR A 306 2.48 -19.14 -18.14
CA THR A 306 3.23 -18.65 -19.31
C THR A 306 4.52 -19.43 -19.56
N GLN A 307 4.77 -19.74 -20.83
CA GLN A 307 6.03 -20.32 -21.31
C GLN A 307 6.79 -19.35 -22.22
N SER A 308 6.21 -18.18 -22.47
CA SER A 308 6.73 -17.20 -23.42
C SER A 308 8.06 -16.61 -22.96
N SER A 309 8.97 -16.43 -23.92
CA SER A 309 10.22 -15.66 -23.73
C SER A 309 11.07 -16.08 -22.52
N GLY A 310 11.06 -17.35 -22.17
CA GLY A 310 11.85 -17.91 -21.08
C GLY A 310 11.22 -17.83 -19.69
N GLU A 311 10.02 -17.28 -19.56
CA GLU A 311 9.33 -17.17 -18.26
C GLU A 311 9.05 -18.51 -17.59
N GLY A 312 8.71 -19.54 -18.39
CA GLY A 312 8.50 -20.89 -17.89
C GLY A 312 9.75 -21.50 -17.25
N GLU A 313 10.93 -21.24 -17.82
CA GLU A 313 12.20 -21.71 -17.26
C GLU A 313 12.55 -20.97 -15.95
N ILE A 314 12.29 -19.67 -15.87
CA ILE A 314 12.47 -18.89 -14.62
C ILE A 314 11.56 -19.45 -13.53
N ARG A 315 10.28 -19.67 -13.84
CA ARG A 315 9.32 -20.26 -12.90
C ARG A 315 9.76 -21.64 -12.42
N LYS A 316 10.19 -22.49 -13.31
CA LYS A 316 10.74 -23.82 -12.98
C LYS A 316 11.87 -23.72 -11.96
N ARG A 317 12.85 -22.85 -12.20
CA ARG A 317 14.01 -22.69 -11.31
C ARG A 317 13.61 -22.17 -9.92
N ILE A 318 12.64 -21.28 -9.85
CA ILE A 318 12.08 -20.79 -8.57
C ILE A 318 11.40 -21.93 -7.81
N ILE A 319 10.62 -22.77 -8.50
CA ILE A 319 9.93 -23.92 -7.90
C ILE A 319 10.95 -24.97 -7.42
N GLU A 320 11.97 -25.27 -8.21
CA GLU A 320 13.03 -26.21 -7.84
C GLU A 320 13.89 -25.74 -6.66
N ASP A 321 14.00 -24.42 -6.44
CA ASP A 321 14.64 -23.83 -5.26
C ASP A 321 13.73 -23.82 -4.02
N ASP A 322 12.58 -24.46 -4.11
CA ASP A 322 11.59 -24.66 -3.04
C ASP A 322 11.10 -23.37 -2.38
N LEU A 323 10.82 -22.36 -3.19
CA LEU A 323 10.41 -21.05 -2.71
C LEU A 323 8.88 -20.83 -2.71
N ILE A 324 8.13 -21.51 -3.56
CA ILE A 324 6.69 -21.32 -3.67
C ILE A 324 5.96 -22.08 -2.55
N GLU A 325 5.41 -21.33 -1.60
CA GLU A 325 4.68 -21.91 -0.46
C GLU A 325 3.20 -22.12 -0.76
N GLY A 326 2.57 -21.18 -1.46
CA GLY A 326 1.16 -21.28 -1.78
C GLY A 326 0.73 -20.38 -2.93
N ILE A 327 -0.36 -20.79 -3.57
CA ILE A 327 -1.05 -20.08 -4.64
C ILE A 327 -2.53 -20.02 -4.31
N VAL A 328 -3.13 -18.84 -4.36
CA VAL A 328 -4.56 -18.64 -4.11
C VAL A 328 -5.20 -17.97 -5.32
N ALA A 329 -6.08 -18.70 -6.02
CA ALA A 329 -6.88 -18.12 -7.09
C ALA A 329 -8.03 -17.31 -6.47
N MET A 330 -8.05 -16.01 -6.75
CA MET A 330 -9.00 -15.07 -6.16
C MET A 330 -10.27 -14.94 -7.00
N PRO A 331 -11.39 -14.53 -6.38
CA PRO A 331 -12.60 -14.19 -7.12
C PRO A 331 -12.37 -13.04 -8.11
N THR A 332 -13.16 -13.01 -9.17
CA THR A 332 -13.22 -11.84 -10.07
C THR A 332 -13.96 -10.66 -9.42
N GLN A 333 -13.85 -9.48 -10.02
CA GLN A 333 -14.58 -8.27 -9.60
C GLN A 333 -14.18 -7.69 -8.23
N LEU A 334 -13.06 -8.12 -7.67
CA LEU A 334 -12.50 -7.51 -6.45
C LEU A 334 -11.85 -6.14 -6.72
N PHE A 335 -11.25 -5.97 -7.89
CA PHE A 335 -10.61 -4.73 -8.30
C PHE A 335 -11.57 -3.88 -9.12
N TYR A 336 -11.71 -2.58 -8.76
CA TYR A 336 -12.65 -1.68 -9.41
C TYR A 336 -12.37 -1.43 -10.90
N SER A 337 -11.11 -1.50 -11.30
CA SER A 337 -10.66 -1.18 -12.66
C SER A 337 -10.19 -2.38 -13.47
N VAL A 338 -10.14 -3.58 -12.89
CA VAL A 338 -9.58 -4.77 -13.53
C VAL A 338 -10.58 -5.91 -13.48
N THR A 339 -10.93 -6.41 -14.67
CA THR A 339 -11.76 -7.62 -14.83
C THR A 339 -10.93 -8.90 -14.91
N ILE A 340 -9.60 -8.77 -15.01
CA ILE A 340 -8.69 -9.90 -15.16
C ILE A 340 -8.64 -10.70 -13.84
N PRO A 341 -8.76 -12.03 -13.90
CA PRO A 341 -8.56 -12.87 -12.72
C PRO A 341 -7.16 -12.70 -12.12
N VAL A 342 -7.08 -12.56 -10.81
CA VAL A 342 -5.81 -12.41 -10.10
C VAL A 342 -5.56 -13.59 -9.18
N THR A 343 -4.28 -13.77 -8.87
CA THR A 343 -3.79 -14.84 -8.00
C THR A 343 -2.86 -14.24 -6.96
N LEU A 344 -2.95 -14.73 -5.74
CA LEU A 344 -1.99 -14.43 -4.69
C LEU A 344 -0.89 -15.47 -4.69
N TRP A 345 0.36 -15.01 -4.69
CA TRP A 345 1.55 -15.84 -4.59
C TRP A 345 2.16 -15.66 -3.21
N PHE A 346 2.46 -16.78 -2.56
CA PHE A 346 3.18 -16.78 -1.30
C PHE A 346 4.52 -17.47 -1.49
N ILE A 347 5.59 -16.72 -1.25
CA ILE A 347 6.98 -17.16 -1.44
C ILE A 347 7.67 -17.10 -0.09
N SER A 348 8.41 -18.16 0.26
CA SER A 348 9.13 -18.25 1.54
C SER A 348 10.51 -18.86 1.32
N LYS A 349 11.55 -18.23 1.89
CA LYS A 349 12.91 -18.80 1.88
C LYS A 349 13.10 -19.90 2.89
N ASN A 350 12.21 -20.04 3.87
CA ASN A 350 12.26 -21.09 4.87
C ASN A 350 10.87 -21.66 5.13
N LYS A 351 10.39 -22.46 4.17
CA LYS A 351 9.07 -23.09 4.23
C LYS A 351 8.97 -24.08 5.38
N LYS A 352 7.85 -24.10 6.08
CA LYS A 352 7.56 -25.11 7.10
C LYS A 352 7.31 -26.49 6.48
N GLN A 353 6.60 -26.55 5.33
CA GLN A 353 6.35 -27.77 4.57
C GLN A 353 7.24 -27.80 3.33
N LYS A 354 8.49 -28.19 3.51
CA LYS A 354 9.48 -28.26 2.43
C LYS A 354 9.07 -29.27 1.37
N GLY A 355 9.29 -28.90 0.10
CA GLY A 355 8.94 -29.73 -1.05
C GLY A 355 7.45 -29.79 -1.37
N LYS A 356 6.62 -28.98 -0.70
CA LYS A 356 5.17 -28.95 -0.89
C LYS A 356 4.68 -27.53 -1.14
N THR A 357 3.62 -27.40 -1.94
CA THR A 357 2.95 -26.13 -2.24
C THR A 357 1.45 -26.29 -2.02
N LEU A 358 0.86 -25.30 -1.32
CA LEU A 358 -0.58 -25.24 -1.12
C LEU A 358 -1.24 -24.54 -2.31
N PHE A 359 -2.32 -25.14 -2.82
CA PHE A 359 -3.19 -24.52 -3.83
C PHE A 359 -4.58 -24.31 -3.25
N ILE A 360 -5.09 -23.09 -3.35
CA ILE A 360 -6.44 -22.74 -2.91
C ILE A 360 -7.21 -22.13 -4.10
N ASP A 361 -8.39 -22.67 -4.37
CA ASP A 361 -9.36 -22.09 -5.29
C ASP A 361 -10.41 -21.30 -4.52
N ALA A 362 -10.21 -19.99 -4.40
CA ALA A 362 -11.10 -19.07 -3.73
C ALA A 362 -12.06 -18.34 -4.68
N ARG A 363 -12.15 -18.73 -5.96
CA ARG A 363 -12.92 -18.02 -6.98
C ARG A 363 -14.42 -17.90 -6.68
N LYS A 364 -14.96 -18.80 -5.87
CA LYS A 364 -16.37 -18.81 -5.47
C LYS A 364 -16.64 -18.09 -4.15
N MET A 365 -15.61 -17.59 -3.48
CA MET A 365 -15.74 -16.87 -2.21
C MET A 365 -16.16 -15.41 -2.42
N GLY A 366 -16.51 -14.76 -1.34
CA GLY A 366 -16.90 -13.36 -1.33
C GLY A 366 -18.40 -13.14 -1.59
N PHE A 367 -18.79 -11.88 -1.57
CA PHE A 367 -20.15 -11.42 -1.78
C PHE A 367 -20.17 -10.19 -2.69
N MET A 368 -21.28 -9.98 -3.41
CA MET A 368 -21.46 -8.82 -4.27
C MET A 368 -21.88 -7.61 -3.44
N VAL A 369 -21.07 -6.56 -3.46
CA VAL A 369 -21.39 -5.26 -2.86
C VAL A 369 -22.40 -4.52 -3.74
N ASP A 370 -22.20 -4.60 -5.05
CA ASP A 370 -23.09 -4.08 -6.08
C ASP A 370 -23.05 -4.99 -7.33
N ARG A 371 -23.64 -4.55 -8.43
CA ARG A 371 -23.70 -5.37 -9.66
C ARG A 371 -22.33 -5.63 -10.31
N LYS A 372 -21.31 -4.87 -9.95
CA LYS A 372 -19.99 -4.92 -10.59
C LYS A 372 -18.85 -5.29 -9.63
N HIS A 373 -19.06 -5.10 -8.32
CA HIS A 373 -18.01 -5.19 -7.33
C HIS A 373 -18.30 -6.30 -6.32
N ARG A 374 -17.29 -7.11 -6.10
CA ARG A 374 -17.23 -8.16 -5.09
C ARG A 374 -16.29 -7.74 -3.96
N ASP A 375 -16.58 -8.22 -2.76
CA ASP A 375 -15.67 -8.05 -1.62
C ASP A 375 -15.59 -9.36 -0.83
N LEU A 376 -14.60 -9.46 0.06
CA LEU A 376 -14.40 -10.58 0.96
C LEU A 376 -14.86 -10.20 2.36
N SER A 377 -15.61 -11.07 3.01
CA SER A 377 -15.96 -10.91 4.40
C SER A 377 -14.77 -11.27 5.32
N ASP A 378 -14.85 -10.87 6.59
CA ASP A 378 -13.85 -11.27 7.58
C ASP A 378 -13.80 -12.80 7.77
N GLU A 379 -14.93 -13.48 7.62
CA GLU A 379 -15.04 -14.94 7.64
C GLU A 379 -14.34 -15.57 6.43
N ASP A 380 -14.49 -15.01 5.23
CA ASP A 380 -13.78 -15.45 4.03
C ASP A 380 -12.26 -15.35 4.23
N ILE A 381 -11.79 -14.21 4.73
CA ILE A 381 -10.37 -13.95 4.97
C ILE A 381 -9.83 -14.92 6.03
N ALA A 382 -10.56 -15.11 7.12
CA ALA A 382 -10.20 -16.06 8.18
C ALA A 382 -10.10 -17.49 7.66
N LYS A 383 -11.03 -17.92 6.80
CA LYS A 383 -11.00 -19.24 6.18
C LYS A 383 -9.74 -19.45 5.34
N LEU A 384 -9.34 -18.46 4.56
CA LEU A 384 -8.09 -18.52 3.77
C LEU A 384 -6.86 -18.57 4.67
N ALA A 385 -6.81 -17.73 5.70
CA ALA A 385 -5.70 -17.70 6.65
C ALA A 385 -5.59 -18.99 7.47
N ASP A 386 -6.70 -19.53 7.94
CA ASP A 386 -6.74 -20.78 8.72
C ASP A 386 -6.34 -21.98 7.87
N THR A 387 -6.76 -22.03 6.61
CA THR A 387 -6.35 -23.06 5.65
C THR A 387 -4.84 -23.04 5.45
N PHE A 388 -4.27 -21.84 5.30
CA PHE A 388 -2.82 -21.68 5.14
C PHE A 388 -2.06 -22.10 6.40
N THR A 389 -2.54 -21.72 7.57
CA THR A 389 -1.96 -22.12 8.86
C THR A 389 -2.02 -23.64 9.08
N ALA A 390 -3.14 -24.27 8.76
CA ALA A 390 -3.29 -25.74 8.84
C ALA A 390 -2.29 -26.44 7.93
N PHE A 391 -2.10 -25.93 6.70
CA PHE A 391 -1.08 -26.44 5.79
C PHE A 391 0.33 -26.32 6.38
N GLN A 392 0.69 -25.17 6.91
CA GLN A 392 2.02 -24.95 7.51
C GLN A 392 2.28 -25.86 8.70
N ASN A 393 1.26 -26.20 9.46
CA ASN A 393 1.34 -27.08 10.62
C ASN A 393 1.28 -28.58 10.26
N GLY A 394 1.10 -28.92 8.98
CA GLY A 394 0.95 -30.30 8.52
C GLY A 394 -0.38 -30.94 8.89
N GLU A 395 -1.39 -30.14 9.19
CA GLU A 395 -2.71 -30.55 9.68
C GLU A 395 -3.84 -30.34 8.64
N LEU A 396 -3.49 -29.90 7.43
CA LEU A 396 -4.50 -29.61 6.42
C LEU A 396 -5.19 -30.86 5.92
N GLU A 397 -6.52 -30.85 5.99
CA GLU A 397 -7.37 -31.78 5.27
C GLU A 397 -7.74 -31.15 3.91
N GLU A 398 -7.39 -31.86 2.82
CA GLU A 398 -7.72 -31.41 1.47
C GLU A 398 -9.23 -31.41 1.24
N VAL A 399 -9.74 -30.36 0.61
CA VAL A 399 -11.15 -30.23 0.26
C VAL A 399 -11.29 -30.10 -1.24
N LYS A 400 -11.91 -31.09 -1.86
CA LYS A 400 -12.14 -31.11 -3.31
C LYS A 400 -12.83 -29.82 -3.77
N GLY A 401 -12.23 -29.18 -4.77
CA GLY A 401 -12.74 -27.92 -5.34
C GLY A 401 -12.40 -26.67 -4.49
N PHE A 402 -11.63 -26.82 -3.41
CA PHE A 402 -11.20 -25.69 -2.59
C PHE A 402 -9.69 -25.67 -2.34
N CYS A 403 -9.12 -26.70 -1.72
CA CYS A 403 -7.70 -26.73 -1.42
C CYS A 403 -7.06 -28.10 -1.61
N ALA A 404 -5.81 -28.08 -2.08
CA ALA A 404 -4.98 -29.25 -2.27
C ALA A 404 -3.50 -28.92 -2.06
N VAL A 405 -2.72 -29.94 -1.73
CA VAL A 405 -1.26 -29.84 -1.58
C VAL A 405 -0.59 -30.65 -2.68
N ALA A 406 0.38 -30.06 -3.36
CA ALA A 406 1.17 -30.74 -4.37
C ALA A 406 2.65 -30.78 -3.97
N THR A 407 3.32 -31.89 -4.26
CA THR A 407 4.78 -31.99 -4.14
C THR A 407 5.46 -31.32 -5.33
N THR A 408 6.74 -30.98 -5.18
CA THR A 408 7.54 -30.43 -6.29
C THR A 408 7.54 -31.37 -7.51
N GLU A 409 7.60 -32.69 -7.29
CA GLU A 409 7.56 -33.72 -8.35
C GLU A 409 6.22 -33.71 -9.08
N GLU A 410 5.10 -33.55 -8.35
CA GLU A 410 3.78 -33.46 -8.96
C GLU A 410 3.64 -32.19 -9.81
N ILE A 411 4.18 -31.06 -9.33
CA ILE A 411 4.21 -29.80 -10.08
C ILE A 411 5.07 -29.94 -11.34
N ALA A 412 6.23 -30.62 -11.24
CA ALA A 412 7.10 -30.87 -12.37
C ALA A 412 6.42 -31.70 -13.49
N LYS A 413 5.56 -32.66 -13.10
CA LYS A 413 4.76 -33.47 -14.07
C LYS A 413 3.71 -32.60 -14.79
N GLN A 414 3.37 -31.46 -14.28
CA GLN A 414 2.47 -30.47 -14.90
C GLN A 414 3.25 -29.33 -15.57
N ASP A 415 4.46 -29.58 -16.03
CA ASP A 415 5.33 -28.56 -16.67
C ASP A 415 5.57 -27.31 -15.82
N TYR A 416 5.61 -27.46 -14.51
CA TYR A 416 5.77 -26.37 -13.54
C TYR A 416 4.69 -25.27 -13.65
N ILE A 417 3.50 -25.63 -14.11
CA ILE A 417 2.32 -24.76 -14.11
C ILE A 417 1.73 -24.72 -12.70
N LEU A 418 1.39 -23.51 -12.23
CA LEU A 418 0.90 -23.26 -10.89
C LEU A 418 -0.59 -22.93 -10.83
N THR A 419 -1.35 -23.25 -11.85
CA THR A 419 -2.80 -23.02 -11.88
C THR A 419 -3.49 -23.97 -10.90
N PRO A 420 -4.24 -23.45 -9.91
CA PRO A 420 -5.00 -24.25 -8.95
C PRO A 420 -6.05 -25.14 -9.57
#